data_3de02af23e41aa18d8622d0229560e17
#
_entry.id   3de02af23e41aa18d8622d0229560e17
#
_cell.length_a   1.000
_cell.length_b   1.000
_cell.length_c   1.000
_cell.angle_alpha   90.00
_cell.angle_beta   90.00
_cell.angle_gamma   90.00
#
_symmetry.space_group_name_H-M   'P 1'
#
loop_
_entity.id
_entity.type
_entity.pdbx_description
1 polymer ?
#
loop_
_entity_poly.entity_id
_entity_poly.type
_entity_poly.pdbx_seq_one_letter_code
_entity_poly.pdbx_strand_id
1 'polypeptide(L)'
;EMQRSLVGSEMCIRDRINFLGVRIDSGDMAFISKRVRQQLDDAGYTSAKIYASNDLDENTIQNLKMQGAKIDIWGVGTRLITAYDQPALGAVFKLVSIEDSTGQMHDTIKLSNNAEKVSTPGKKQVWRITRRDDGKSEGDYVALADEVIDPERSLYMFHPNFPYINKTVKNFEAKPLLQLIYDQGKQVYQTPPLAEVQAYATRSTNALWDEYRRILNPQDYPVDLSQRVWDNKMDLIKKVKSAVADREE
;
A
#
# COMPACT_ATOMS: atom_id res chain seq x y z
N GLU A 1 4.19 -40.07 8.20
CA GLU A 1 3.52 -39.31 7.11
C GLU A 1 4.47 -38.95 5.98
N MET A 2 5.72 -38.55 6.25
CA MET A 2 6.73 -38.22 5.24
C MET A 2 7.08 -39.40 4.31
N GLN A 3 7.17 -40.60 4.86
CA GLN A 3 7.37 -41.83 4.04
C GLN A 3 6.22 -42.12 3.08
N ARG A 4 4.97 -41.77 3.46
CA ARG A 4 3.81 -41.93 2.57
C ARG A 4 3.81 -40.95 1.40
N SER A 5 4.32 -39.75 1.58
CA SER A 5 4.45 -38.77 0.48
C SER A 5 5.52 -39.18 -0.55
N LEU A 6 6.62 -39.80 -0.11
CA LEU A 6 7.66 -40.34 -1.00
C LEU A 6 7.18 -41.56 -1.77
N VAL A 7 6.42 -42.44 -1.13
CA VAL A 7 5.78 -43.59 -1.81
C VAL A 7 4.79 -43.12 -2.89
N GLY A 8 4.07 -42.05 -2.65
CA GLY A 8 3.21 -41.42 -3.67
C GLY A 8 3.99 -40.87 -4.86
N SER A 9 5.20 -40.35 -4.64
CA SER A 9 6.05 -39.80 -5.71
C SER A 9 6.66 -40.90 -6.61
N GLU A 10 7.03 -42.05 -6.05
CA GLU A 10 7.50 -43.19 -6.84
C GLU A 10 6.38 -43.75 -7.76
N MET A 11 5.12 -43.72 -7.28
CA MET A 11 3.98 -44.12 -8.09
C MET A 11 3.72 -43.14 -9.25
N CYS A 12 3.88 -41.82 -9.02
CA CYS A 12 3.78 -40.79 -10.06
C CYS A 12 4.83 -40.97 -11.16
N ILE A 13 6.05 -41.40 -10.81
CA ILE A 13 7.13 -41.67 -11.76
C ILE A 13 6.82 -42.92 -12.63
N ARG A 14 6.26 -43.94 -12.04
CA ARG A 14 5.82 -45.15 -12.79
C ARG A 14 4.80 -44.80 -13.88
N ASP A 15 3.95 -43.81 -13.59
CA ASP A 15 2.88 -43.37 -14.51
C ASP A 15 3.34 -42.25 -15.44
N ARG A 16 4.64 -41.90 -15.49
CA ARG A 16 5.24 -40.81 -16.27
C ARG A 16 4.65 -39.42 -15.95
N ILE A 17 4.11 -39.23 -14.74
CA ILE A 17 3.65 -37.93 -14.26
C ILE A 17 4.84 -37.17 -13.71
N ASN A 18 5.03 -35.92 -14.14
CA ASN A 18 6.06 -35.04 -13.59
C ASN A 18 5.77 -34.75 -12.10
N PHE A 19 6.66 -35.21 -11.23
CA PHE A 19 6.62 -34.88 -9.81
C PHE A 19 6.99 -33.41 -9.58
N LEU A 20 6.02 -32.60 -9.19
CA LEU A 20 6.20 -31.16 -9.04
C LEU A 20 6.79 -30.74 -7.68
N GLY A 21 6.45 -31.48 -6.62
CA GLY A 21 6.93 -31.13 -5.27
C GLY A 21 6.10 -31.73 -4.15
N VAL A 22 6.42 -31.32 -2.94
CA VAL A 22 5.78 -31.74 -1.69
C VAL A 22 5.20 -30.56 -0.93
N ARG A 23 4.16 -30.81 -0.13
CA ARG A 23 3.53 -29.81 0.75
C ARG A 23 3.82 -30.13 2.21
N ILE A 24 4.21 -29.10 2.97
CA ILE A 24 4.39 -29.13 4.42
C ILE A 24 3.27 -28.29 5.03
N ASP A 25 2.53 -28.86 5.96
CA ASP A 25 1.33 -28.25 6.53
C ASP A 25 1.33 -28.20 8.08
N SER A 26 2.37 -28.73 8.72
CA SER A 26 2.44 -28.79 10.19
C SER A 26 3.87 -29.04 10.69
N GLY A 27 4.06 -28.83 11.97
CA GLY A 27 5.33 -29.04 12.66
C GLY A 27 6.33 -27.89 12.45
N ASP A 28 7.60 -28.14 12.78
CA ASP A 28 8.68 -27.18 12.56
C ASP A 28 9.03 -27.11 11.07
N MET A 29 8.39 -26.16 10.38
CA MET A 29 8.52 -26.00 8.94
C MET A 29 9.96 -25.69 8.50
N ALA A 30 10.76 -24.97 9.32
CA ALA A 30 12.13 -24.66 9.00
C ALA A 30 12.98 -25.92 9.03
N PHE A 31 12.84 -26.73 10.06
CA PHE A 31 13.55 -28.01 10.19
C PHE A 31 13.10 -29.03 9.13
N ILE A 32 11.77 -29.19 9.00
CA ILE A 32 11.19 -30.18 8.07
C ILE A 32 11.56 -29.85 6.64
N SER A 33 11.48 -28.58 6.21
CA SER A 33 11.81 -28.19 4.84
C SER A 33 13.27 -28.47 4.47
N LYS A 34 14.20 -28.27 5.41
CA LYS A 34 15.62 -28.61 5.19
C LYS A 34 15.82 -30.11 4.99
N ARG A 35 15.17 -30.93 5.82
CA ARG A 35 15.23 -32.39 5.70
C ARG A 35 14.59 -32.90 4.41
N VAL A 36 13.43 -32.36 4.07
CA VAL A 36 12.73 -32.72 2.84
C VAL A 36 13.55 -32.33 1.60
N ARG A 37 14.17 -31.15 1.61
CA ARG A 37 15.07 -30.74 0.52
C ARG A 37 16.23 -31.71 0.34
N GLN A 38 16.89 -32.09 1.43
CA GLN A 38 17.97 -33.05 1.38
C GLN A 38 17.52 -34.40 0.80
N GLN A 39 16.38 -34.93 1.28
CA GLN A 39 15.83 -36.19 0.78
C GLN A 39 15.47 -36.14 -0.70
N LEU A 40 14.91 -35.03 -1.17
CA LEU A 40 14.58 -34.82 -2.59
C LEU A 40 15.85 -34.76 -3.44
N ASP A 41 16.88 -34.07 -2.96
CA ASP A 41 18.17 -33.95 -3.67
C ASP A 41 18.89 -35.31 -3.75
N ASP A 42 18.92 -36.05 -2.63
CA ASP A 42 19.53 -37.39 -2.56
C ASP A 42 18.82 -38.41 -3.49
N ALA A 43 17.49 -38.20 -3.68
CA ALA A 43 16.69 -39.00 -4.59
C ALA A 43 16.68 -38.50 -6.06
N GLY A 44 17.48 -37.46 -6.37
CA GLY A 44 17.59 -36.89 -7.71
C GLY A 44 16.49 -35.89 -8.14
N TYR A 45 15.59 -35.50 -7.23
CA TYR A 45 14.52 -34.55 -7.49
C TYR A 45 14.91 -33.11 -7.19
N THR A 46 16.00 -32.65 -7.74
CA THR A 46 16.57 -31.33 -7.46
C THR A 46 15.67 -30.17 -7.91
N SER A 47 14.80 -30.39 -8.89
CA SER A 47 13.85 -29.40 -9.39
C SER A 47 12.52 -29.37 -8.63
N ALA A 48 12.22 -30.39 -7.82
CA ALA A 48 10.98 -30.48 -7.05
C ALA A 48 10.84 -29.33 -6.06
N LYS A 49 9.63 -28.76 -5.94
CA LYS A 49 9.33 -27.61 -5.12
C LYS A 49 8.81 -28.02 -3.75
N ILE A 50 9.08 -27.22 -2.75
CA ILE A 50 8.52 -27.38 -1.40
C ILE A 50 7.49 -26.29 -1.15
N TYR A 51 6.26 -26.71 -0.93
CA TYR A 51 5.13 -25.86 -0.56
C TYR A 51 5.01 -25.81 0.96
N ALA A 52 4.75 -24.64 1.51
CA ALA A 52 4.31 -24.50 2.89
C ALA A 52 2.93 -23.88 2.94
N SER A 53 2.10 -24.36 3.86
CA SER A 53 0.80 -23.79 4.21
C SER A 53 0.59 -23.92 5.72
N ASN A 54 -0.52 -23.42 6.24
CA ASN A 54 -0.88 -23.36 7.66
C ASN A 54 -0.56 -22.00 8.31
N ASP A 55 -1.60 -21.18 8.47
CA ASP A 55 -1.62 -19.89 9.17
C ASP A 55 -0.42 -18.96 8.88
N LEU A 56 0.02 -18.96 7.62
CA LEU A 56 1.13 -18.14 7.17
C LEU A 56 0.71 -16.67 7.06
N ASP A 57 1.61 -15.82 7.55
CA ASP A 57 1.59 -14.37 7.39
C ASP A 57 3.00 -13.86 7.07
N GLU A 58 3.14 -12.55 6.87
CA GLU A 58 4.41 -11.92 6.54
C GLU A 58 5.47 -12.14 7.62
N ASN A 59 5.09 -12.12 8.90
CA ASN A 59 6.00 -12.32 10.02
C ASN A 59 6.50 -13.77 10.09
N THR A 60 5.59 -14.72 9.95
CA THR A 60 5.93 -16.15 9.93
C THR A 60 6.83 -16.47 8.75
N ILE A 61 6.53 -15.97 7.56
CA ILE A 61 7.34 -16.16 6.34
C ILE A 61 8.73 -15.56 6.53
N GLN A 62 8.83 -14.34 7.06
CA GLN A 62 10.11 -13.71 7.33
C GLN A 62 10.94 -14.52 8.31
N ASN A 63 10.37 -14.96 9.42
CA ASN A 63 11.06 -15.79 10.42
C ASN A 63 11.53 -17.12 9.83
N LEU A 64 10.70 -17.82 9.06
CA LEU A 64 11.10 -19.06 8.40
C LEU A 64 12.26 -18.86 7.43
N LYS A 65 12.27 -17.77 6.66
CA LYS A 65 13.38 -17.40 5.78
C LYS A 65 14.66 -17.11 6.57
N MET A 66 14.56 -16.37 7.68
CA MET A 66 15.70 -16.09 8.55
C MET A 66 16.30 -17.37 9.17
N GLN A 67 15.47 -18.36 9.48
CA GLN A 67 15.89 -19.68 9.95
C GLN A 67 16.47 -20.55 8.82
N GLY A 68 16.48 -20.09 7.58
CA GLY A 68 17.01 -20.79 6.42
C GLY A 68 16.11 -21.92 5.92
N ALA A 69 14.80 -21.82 6.12
CA ALA A 69 13.82 -22.75 5.56
C ALA A 69 13.97 -22.89 4.04
N LYS A 70 13.82 -24.10 3.54
CA LYS A 70 13.93 -24.44 2.11
C LYS A 70 12.56 -24.56 1.48
N ILE A 71 11.82 -23.47 1.50
CA ILE A 71 10.44 -23.37 1.01
C ILE A 71 10.44 -22.51 -0.25
N ASP A 72 9.89 -23.02 -1.32
CA ASP A 72 9.81 -22.35 -2.62
C ASP A 72 8.48 -21.61 -2.81
N ILE A 73 7.38 -22.15 -2.26
CA ILE A 73 6.02 -21.67 -2.51
C ILE A 73 5.26 -21.58 -1.19
N TRP A 74 4.55 -20.48 -1.01
CA TRP A 74 3.84 -20.14 0.20
C TRP A 74 2.33 -20.10 -0.05
N GLY A 75 1.59 -20.99 0.61
CA GLY A 75 0.13 -21.02 0.58
C GLY A 75 -0.45 -20.13 1.68
N VAL A 76 -0.53 -18.84 1.43
CA VAL A 76 -1.10 -17.87 2.38
C VAL A 76 -2.62 -17.85 2.19
N GLY A 77 -3.37 -18.19 3.23
CA GLY A 77 -4.82 -18.36 3.18
C GLY A 77 -5.56 -17.44 4.14
N THR A 78 -5.99 -17.98 5.26
CA THR A 78 -6.91 -17.35 6.22
C THR A 78 -6.45 -15.95 6.65
N ARG A 79 -5.20 -15.76 7.00
CA ARG A 79 -4.70 -14.46 7.48
C ARG A 79 -4.74 -13.38 6.41
N LEU A 80 -4.52 -13.74 5.16
CA LEU A 80 -4.61 -12.81 4.03
C LEU A 80 -6.07 -12.47 3.70
N ILE A 81 -6.91 -13.50 3.52
CA ILE A 81 -8.29 -13.28 3.05
C ILE A 81 -9.19 -12.58 4.08
N THR A 82 -8.91 -12.77 5.36
CA THR A 82 -9.65 -12.12 6.45
C THR A 82 -9.07 -10.76 6.83
N ALA A 83 -7.92 -10.35 6.26
CA ALA A 83 -7.14 -9.19 6.73
C ALA A 83 -6.96 -9.26 8.27
N TYR A 84 -6.43 -10.39 8.76
CA TYR A 84 -6.46 -10.82 10.15
C TYR A 84 -6.11 -9.74 11.18
N ASP A 85 -5.11 -8.90 10.87
CA ASP A 85 -4.66 -7.83 11.76
C ASP A 85 -5.63 -6.66 11.81
N GLN A 86 -6.37 -6.42 10.72
CA GLN A 86 -7.35 -5.35 10.61
C GLN A 86 -8.54 -5.78 9.72
N PRO A 87 -9.40 -6.67 10.22
CA PRO A 87 -10.47 -7.28 9.42
C PRO A 87 -11.60 -6.31 9.04
N ALA A 88 -11.66 -5.15 9.70
CA ALA A 88 -12.63 -4.10 9.43
C ALA A 88 -11.92 -2.83 9.00
N LEU A 89 -12.15 -2.40 7.74
CA LEU A 89 -11.70 -1.11 7.24
C LEU A 89 -12.74 -0.04 7.59
N GLY A 90 -12.36 0.90 8.46
CA GLY A 90 -13.18 2.05 8.77
C GLY A 90 -13.23 3.02 7.58
N ALA A 91 -14.44 3.34 7.11
CA ALA A 91 -14.65 4.36 6.10
C ALA A 91 -15.46 5.53 6.66
N VAL A 92 -15.04 6.75 6.36
CA VAL A 92 -15.72 7.99 6.80
C VAL A 92 -15.80 8.95 5.63
N PHE A 93 -17.00 9.49 5.40
CA PHE A 93 -17.22 10.59 4.47
C PHE A 93 -17.24 11.91 5.22
N LYS A 94 -16.56 12.91 4.69
CA LYS A 94 -16.60 14.29 5.20
C LYS A 94 -16.82 15.24 4.03
N LEU A 95 -17.80 16.13 4.16
CA LEU A 95 -18.02 17.19 3.20
C LEU A 95 -16.84 18.16 3.26
N VAL A 96 -16.23 18.43 2.11
CA VAL A 96 -15.05 19.32 1.98
C VAL A 96 -15.28 20.50 1.06
N SER A 97 -16.31 20.43 0.23
CA SER A 97 -16.77 21.52 -0.64
C SER A 97 -18.21 21.28 -1.07
N ILE A 98 -18.99 22.33 -1.28
CA ILE A 98 -20.37 22.27 -1.75
C ILE A 98 -20.59 23.32 -2.84
N GLU A 99 -21.32 22.97 -3.88
CA GLU A 99 -21.73 23.87 -4.93
C GLU A 99 -23.06 24.54 -4.54
N ASP A 100 -23.14 25.85 -4.69
CA ASP A 100 -24.38 26.60 -4.45
C ASP A 100 -25.28 26.63 -5.70
N SER A 101 -26.44 27.27 -5.57
CA SER A 101 -27.41 27.37 -6.66
C SER A 101 -26.93 28.18 -7.88
N THR A 102 -25.81 28.89 -7.76
CA THR A 102 -25.18 29.65 -8.86
C THR A 102 -24.06 28.88 -9.56
N GLY A 103 -23.74 27.69 -9.08
CA GLY A 103 -22.60 26.88 -9.57
C GLY A 103 -21.26 27.24 -8.92
N GLN A 104 -21.27 28.10 -7.88
CA GLN A 104 -20.05 28.45 -7.17
C GLN A 104 -19.73 27.43 -6.09
N MET A 105 -18.47 26.96 -6.06
CA MET A 105 -17.97 26.05 -5.04
C MET A 105 -17.57 26.79 -3.76
N HIS A 106 -18.08 26.30 -2.64
CA HIS A 106 -17.75 26.79 -1.30
C HIS A 106 -17.09 25.70 -0.50
N ASP A 107 -15.85 25.92 -0.10
CA ASP A 107 -15.11 24.97 0.70
C ASP A 107 -15.62 24.93 2.13
N THR A 108 -15.68 23.73 2.70
CA THR A 108 -16.17 23.50 4.06
C THR A 108 -15.15 22.72 4.88
N ILE A 109 -15.21 22.87 6.21
CA ILE A 109 -14.35 22.18 7.14
C ILE A 109 -15.14 21.64 8.33
N LYS A 110 -14.81 20.44 8.78
CA LYS A 110 -15.28 19.92 10.07
C LYS A 110 -14.14 20.01 11.07
N LEU A 111 -14.34 20.79 12.12
CA LEU A 111 -13.42 20.88 13.25
C LEU A 111 -13.62 19.73 14.24
N SER A 112 -12.57 19.36 14.95
CA SER A 112 -12.57 18.35 16.00
C SER A 112 -11.48 18.68 17.03
N ASN A 113 -11.67 18.26 18.26
CA ASN A 113 -10.63 18.34 19.30
C ASN A 113 -9.44 17.40 19.00
N ASN A 114 -9.63 16.37 18.17
CA ASN A 114 -8.56 15.56 17.64
C ASN A 114 -8.12 16.13 16.28
N ALA A 115 -6.85 16.56 16.18
CA ALA A 115 -6.29 17.16 14.97
C ALA A 115 -6.39 16.25 13.73
N GLU A 116 -6.24 14.94 13.92
CA GLU A 116 -6.36 13.94 12.82
C GLU A 116 -7.78 13.85 12.25
N LYS A 117 -8.79 14.25 13.03
CA LYS A 117 -10.20 14.24 12.61
C LYS A 117 -10.64 15.53 11.95
N VAL A 118 -9.80 16.56 11.91
CA VAL A 118 -10.06 17.81 11.21
C VAL A 118 -9.96 17.54 9.70
N SER A 119 -11.04 17.84 8.96
CA SER A 119 -11.03 17.64 7.51
C SER A 119 -10.13 18.65 6.80
N THR A 120 -9.63 18.29 5.63
CA THR A 120 -8.89 19.21 4.74
C THR A 120 -9.83 19.67 3.64
N PRO A 121 -10.16 20.98 3.57
CA PRO A 121 -11.19 21.53 2.67
C PRO A 121 -10.78 21.53 1.20
N GLY A 122 -11.75 21.74 0.33
CA GLY A 122 -11.58 21.91 -1.10
C GLY A 122 -11.56 20.63 -1.93
N LYS A 123 -11.80 20.75 -3.22
CA LYS A 123 -11.63 19.70 -4.21
C LYS A 123 -10.13 19.53 -4.48
N LYS A 124 -9.60 18.33 -4.27
CA LYS A 124 -8.16 18.04 -4.27
C LYS A 124 -7.79 16.95 -5.25
N GLN A 125 -6.53 16.95 -5.67
CA GLN A 125 -5.83 15.86 -6.33
C GLN A 125 -4.65 15.43 -5.47
N VAL A 126 -4.32 14.16 -5.50
CA VAL A 126 -3.13 13.59 -4.87
C VAL A 126 -2.14 13.25 -5.97
N TRP A 127 -0.91 13.73 -5.83
CA TRP A 127 0.16 13.53 -6.80
C TRP A 127 1.27 12.71 -6.16
N ARG A 128 1.66 11.59 -6.77
CA ARG A 128 2.90 10.91 -6.41
C ARG A 128 4.08 11.61 -7.05
N ILE A 129 5.01 12.02 -6.21
CA ILE A 129 6.23 12.70 -6.63
C ILE A 129 7.35 11.65 -6.67
N THR A 130 7.96 11.47 -7.84
CA THR A 130 8.97 10.45 -8.09
C THR A 130 10.21 11.11 -8.69
N ARG A 131 11.39 10.80 -8.20
CA ARG A 131 12.65 11.28 -8.76
C ARG A 131 12.88 10.71 -10.16
N ARG A 132 13.33 11.54 -11.09
CA ARG A 132 13.67 11.07 -12.44
C ARG A 132 14.97 10.25 -12.49
N ASP A 133 15.87 10.48 -11.54
CA ASP A 133 17.21 9.87 -11.55
C ASP A 133 17.19 8.35 -11.27
N ASP A 134 16.37 7.93 -10.32
CA ASP A 134 16.34 6.53 -9.83
C ASP A 134 14.94 5.94 -9.70
N GLY A 135 13.91 6.72 -10.04
CA GLY A 135 12.50 6.28 -9.95
C GLY A 135 12.00 6.11 -8.51
N LYS A 136 12.71 6.63 -7.50
CA LYS A 136 12.28 6.54 -6.11
C LYS A 136 11.23 7.60 -5.77
N SER A 137 10.26 7.20 -4.95
CA SER A 137 9.20 8.08 -4.49
C SER A 137 9.70 9.04 -3.42
N GLU A 138 9.43 10.33 -3.62
CA GLU A 138 9.69 11.38 -2.64
C GLU A 138 8.54 11.57 -1.66
N GLY A 139 7.37 11.08 -1.97
CA GLY A 139 6.16 11.21 -1.18
C GLY A 139 4.95 11.52 -2.06
N ASP A 140 3.80 11.62 -1.42
CA ASP A 140 2.57 12.07 -2.07
C ASP A 140 2.31 13.54 -1.71
N TYR A 141 1.83 14.30 -2.69
CA TYR A 141 1.56 15.74 -2.58
C TYR A 141 0.10 16.01 -2.85
N VAL A 142 -0.59 16.57 -1.85
CA VAL A 142 -2.01 16.91 -1.94
C VAL A 142 -2.14 18.37 -2.32
N ALA A 143 -2.73 18.65 -3.48
CA ALA A 143 -2.96 19.99 -4.01
C ALA A 143 -4.45 20.19 -4.33
N LEU A 144 -4.90 21.45 -4.46
CA LEU A 144 -6.22 21.72 -5.02
C LEU A 144 -6.28 21.20 -6.46
N ALA A 145 -7.45 20.78 -6.91
CA ALA A 145 -7.61 20.14 -8.22
C ALA A 145 -7.29 21.06 -9.41
N ASP A 146 -7.27 22.37 -9.20
CA ASP A 146 -6.90 23.39 -10.18
C ASP A 146 -5.42 23.78 -10.13
N GLU A 147 -4.63 23.24 -9.18
CA GLU A 147 -3.20 23.50 -9.14
C GLU A 147 -2.46 22.68 -10.19
N VAL A 148 -1.56 23.32 -10.90
CA VAL A 148 -0.66 22.69 -11.88
C VAL A 148 0.67 22.42 -11.21
N ILE A 149 1.05 21.15 -11.16
CA ILE A 149 2.37 20.75 -10.67
C ILE A 149 3.33 20.74 -11.85
N ASP A 150 4.25 21.70 -11.87
CA ASP A 150 5.24 21.87 -12.94
C ASP A 150 6.54 21.12 -12.58
N PRO A 151 6.88 20.01 -13.26
CA PRO A 151 8.08 19.22 -12.97
C PRO A 151 9.40 19.95 -13.30
N GLU A 152 9.35 21.03 -14.06
CA GLU A 152 10.53 21.82 -14.42
C GLU A 152 10.90 22.86 -13.35
N ARG A 153 10.04 23.04 -12.37
CA ARG A 153 10.28 23.91 -11.21
C ARG A 153 10.55 23.08 -9.96
N SER A 154 11.16 23.70 -8.97
CA SER A 154 11.32 23.09 -7.65
C SER A 154 9.96 23.04 -6.93
N LEU A 155 9.64 21.90 -6.34
CA LEU A 155 8.43 21.69 -5.55
C LEU A 155 8.78 21.73 -4.06
N TYR A 156 8.15 22.65 -3.33
CA TYR A 156 8.23 22.69 -1.87
C TYR A 156 7.13 21.82 -1.26
N MET A 157 7.52 20.87 -0.44
CA MET A 157 6.65 19.90 0.23
C MET A 157 6.83 20.03 1.74
N PHE A 158 5.75 20.02 2.52
CA PHE A 158 5.81 20.09 3.96
C PHE A 158 4.71 19.30 4.65
N HIS A 159 5.05 18.76 5.81
CA HIS A 159 4.15 17.94 6.61
C HIS A 159 2.94 18.75 7.12
N PRO A 160 1.69 18.22 6.95
CA PRO A 160 0.46 18.96 7.26
C PRO A 160 0.28 19.37 8.73
N ASN A 161 0.88 18.64 9.68
CA ASN A 161 0.78 18.92 11.10
C ASN A 161 2.07 19.53 11.68
N PHE A 162 3.21 19.33 11.00
CA PHE A 162 4.53 19.75 11.44
C PHE A 162 5.28 20.47 10.30
N PRO A 163 4.90 21.73 9.94
CA PRO A 163 5.45 22.42 8.75
C PRO A 163 6.97 22.63 8.77
N TYR A 164 7.62 22.48 9.92
CA TYR A 164 9.08 22.49 10.02
C TYR A 164 9.73 21.23 9.43
N ILE A 165 8.96 20.15 9.25
CA ILE A 165 9.37 18.98 8.48
C ILE A 165 9.00 19.27 7.03
N ASN A 166 9.99 19.65 6.24
CA ASN A 166 9.78 20.04 4.85
C ASN A 166 10.98 19.69 3.98
N LYS A 167 10.76 19.69 2.67
CA LYS A 167 11.81 19.51 1.67
C LYS A 167 11.48 20.24 0.38
N THR A 168 12.51 20.49 -0.40
CA THR A 168 12.38 21.00 -1.78
C THR A 168 12.87 19.95 -2.76
N VAL A 169 11.97 19.46 -3.60
CA VAL A 169 12.24 18.44 -4.60
C VAL A 169 12.49 19.09 -5.97
N LYS A 170 13.49 18.60 -6.68
CA LYS A 170 13.84 19.00 -8.05
C LYS A 170 14.00 17.74 -8.90
N ASN A 171 13.92 17.89 -10.23
CA ASN A 171 14.10 16.80 -11.19
C ASN A 171 13.18 15.61 -10.88
N PHE A 172 11.88 15.85 -10.84
CA PHE A 172 10.86 14.87 -10.49
C PHE A 172 9.84 14.69 -11.60
N GLU A 173 9.05 13.63 -11.46
CA GLU A 173 7.78 13.41 -12.14
C GLU A 173 6.64 13.51 -11.14
N ALA A 174 5.52 14.08 -11.56
CA ALA A 174 4.30 14.14 -10.75
C ALA A 174 3.19 13.35 -11.45
N LYS A 175 2.73 12.28 -10.80
CA LYS A 175 1.67 11.41 -11.32
C LYS A 175 0.39 11.58 -10.48
N PRO A 176 -0.75 11.96 -11.10
CA PRO A 176 -2.02 12.01 -10.38
C PRO A 176 -2.47 10.60 -9.97
N LEU A 177 -2.92 10.44 -8.73
CA LEU A 177 -3.34 9.14 -8.19
C LEU A 177 -4.85 8.95 -8.25
N LEU A 178 -5.65 10.03 -8.14
CA LEU A 178 -7.09 9.92 -8.24
C LEU A 178 -7.51 9.72 -9.70
N GLN A 179 -8.31 8.70 -9.91
CA GLN A 179 -8.84 8.35 -11.23
C GLN A 179 -10.36 8.42 -11.22
N LEU A 180 -10.94 8.88 -12.31
CA LEU A 180 -12.39 8.90 -12.49
C LEU A 180 -12.89 7.47 -12.72
N ILE A 181 -13.71 6.96 -11.80
CA ILE A 181 -14.28 5.61 -11.87
C ILE A 181 -15.70 5.66 -12.42
N TYR A 182 -16.49 6.61 -11.92
CA TYR A 182 -17.85 6.84 -12.38
C TYR A 182 -18.03 8.29 -12.83
N ASP A 183 -18.70 8.48 -13.96
CA ASP A 183 -19.13 9.78 -14.44
C ASP A 183 -20.63 9.73 -14.73
N GLN A 184 -21.40 10.67 -14.17
CA GLN A 184 -22.86 10.76 -14.30
C GLN A 184 -23.57 9.41 -14.09
N GLY A 185 -23.14 8.65 -13.08
CA GLY A 185 -23.71 7.35 -12.72
C GLY A 185 -23.27 6.18 -13.61
N LYS A 186 -22.39 6.41 -14.59
CA LYS A 186 -21.84 5.37 -15.47
C LYS A 186 -20.40 5.07 -15.09
N GLN A 187 -20.05 3.79 -15.01
CA GLN A 187 -18.65 3.37 -14.86
C GLN A 187 -17.89 3.70 -16.13
N VAL A 188 -16.84 4.53 -15.98
CA VAL A 188 -15.93 4.92 -17.08
C VAL A 188 -14.55 4.29 -16.96
N TYR A 189 -14.21 3.78 -15.79
CA TYR A 189 -12.95 3.07 -15.55
C TYR A 189 -13.02 1.62 -16.04
N GLN A 190 -12.06 1.22 -16.85
CA GLN A 190 -11.86 -0.17 -17.25
C GLN A 190 -10.84 -0.83 -16.34
N THR A 191 -11.24 -1.92 -15.69
CA THR A 191 -10.33 -2.69 -14.84
C THR A 191 -9.23 -3.34 -15.69
N PRO A 192 -7.96 -3.08 -15.40
CA PRO A 192 -6.87 -3.69 -16.16
C PRO A 192 -6.77 -5.20 -15.88
N PRO A 193 -6.16 -5.97 -16.79
CA PRO A 193 -5.87 -7.38 -16.57
C PRO A 193 -5.01 -7.61 -15.33
N LEU A 194 -5.15 -8.77 -14.68
CA LEU A 194 -4.42 -9.11 -13.45
C LEU A 194 -2.90 -8.95 -13.58
N ALA A 195 -2.34 -9.33 -14.72
CA ALA A 195 -0.90 -9.21 -14.97
C ALA A 195 -0.42 -7.74 -14.93
N GLU A 196 -1.22 -6.81 -15.43
CA GLU A 196 -0.91 -5.38 -15.36
C GLU A 196 -1.02 -4.85 -13.93
N VAL A 197 -2.02 -5.31 -13.16
CA VAL A 197 -2.17 -4.96 -11.73
C VAL A 197 -0.96 -5.44 -10.94
N GLN A 198 -0.51 -6.68 -11.16
CA GLN A 198 0.68 -7.24 -10.52
C GLN A 198 1.96 -6.44 -10.89
N ALA A 199 2.13 -6.15 -12.18
CA ALA A 199 3.26 -5.36 -12.65
C ALA A 199 3.25 -3.93 -12.06
N TYR A 200 2.08 -3.31 -11.96
CA TYR A 200 1.92 -2.00 -11.32
C TYR A 200 2.27 -2.05 -9.83
N ALA A 201 1.74 -3.04 -9.09
CA ALA A 201 2.03 -3.23 -7.68
C ALA A 201 3.54 -3.41 -7.43
N THR A 202 4.20 -4.26 -8.22
CA THR A 202 5.65 -4.49 -8.14
C THR A 202 6.45 -3.22 -8.38
N ARG A 203 6.14 -2.47 -9.45
CA ARG A 203 6.82 -1.19 -9.75
C ARG A 203 6.62 -0.17 -8.64
N SER A 204 5.37 -0.01 -8.17
CA SER A 204 5.02 0.95 -7.13
C SER A 204 5.71 0.64 -5.80
N THR A 205 5.75 -0.64 -5.41
CA THR A 205 6.46 -1.08 -4.20
C THR A 205 7.97 -0.85 -4.32
N ASN A 206 8.56 -1.15 -5.49
CA ASN A 206 9.99 -0.96 -5.70
C ASN A 206 10.40 0.52 -5.79
N ALA A 207 9.47 1.40 -6.11
CA ALA A 207 9.71 2.85 -6.07
C ALA A 207 9.81 3.41 -4.64
N LEU A 208 9.28 2.71 -3.63
CA LEU A 208 9.44 3.13 -2.24
C LEU A 208 10.87 2.88 -1.75
N TRP A 209 11.34 3.72 -0.83
CA TRP A 209 12.60 3.49 -0.10
C TRP A 209 12.47 2.32 0.87
N ASP A 210 13.58 1.67 1.19
CA ASP A 210 13.57 0.46 2.03
C ASP A 210 13.04 0.72 3.45
N GLU A 211 13.25 1.93 3.97
CA GLU A 211 12.75 2.36 5.28
C GLU A 211 11.22 2.39 5.38
N TYR A 212 10.50 2.58 4.27
CA TYR A 212 9.03 2.50 4.22
C TYR A 212 8.51 1.07 4.00
N ARG A 213 9.38 0.16 3.54
CA ARG A 213 9.02 -1.20 3.13
C ARG A 213 9.30 -2.26 4.18
N ARG A 214 10.13 -1.96 5.16
CA ARG A 214 10.50 -2.93 6.20
C ARG A 214 9.30 -3.24 7.10
N ILE A 215 9.21 -4.50 7.54
CA ILE A 215 8.11 -4.97 8.39
C ILE A 215 8.25 -4.42 9.81
N LEU A 216 9.48 -4.39 10.35
CA LEU A 216 9.76 -3.94 11.70
C LEU A 216 10.09 -2.43 11.70
N ASN A 217 9.28 -1.66 12.40
CA ASN A 217 9.45 -0.23 12.62
C ASN A 217 9.70 0.56 11.30
N PRO A 218 8.75 0.51 10.34
CA PRO A 218 8.87 1.30 9.13
C PRO A 218 8.83 2.79 9.44
N GLN A 219 9.43 3.60 8.58
CA GLN A 219 9.23 5.05 8.61
C GLN A 219 7.85 5.41 8.04
N ASP A 220 7.28 6.50 8.53
CA ASP A 220 6.05 7.05 7.98
C ASP A 220 6.31 7.60 6.57
N TYR A 221 5.47 7.17 5.63
CA TYR A 221 5.54 7.66 4.26
C TYR A 221 5.01 9.10 4.18
N PRO A 222 5.78 10.04 3.60
CA PRO A 222 5.39 11.44 3.57
C PRO A 222 4.16 11.69 2.68
N VAL A 223 3.16 12.36 3.25
CA VAL A 223 1.98 12.87 2.55
C VAL A 223 1.87 14.36 2.89
N ASP A 224 2.31 15.18 1.97
CA ASP A 224 2.51 16.61 2.18
C ASP A 224 1.41 17.45 1.49
N LEU A 225 1.25 18.69 1.90
CA LEU A 225 0.24 19.60 1.36
C LEU A 225 0.88 20.68 0.48
N SER A 226 0.09 21.17 -0.49
CA SER A 226 0.38 22.44 -1.14
C SER A 226 0.14 23.62 -0.20
N GLN A 227 0.83 24.73 -0.46
CA GLN A 227 0.63 25.96 0.30
C GLN A 227 -0.83 26.43 0.22
N ARG A 228 -1.47 26.32 -0.96
CA ARG A 228 -2.86 26.73 -1.14
C ARG A 228 -3.83 25.88 -0.33
N VAL A 229 -3.63 24.57 -0.26
CA VAL A 229 -4.45 23.66 0.59
C VAL A 229 -4.27 24.02 2.06
N TRP A 230 -3.03 24.29 2.49
CA TRP A 230 -2.74 24.70 3.85
C TRP A 230 -3.39 26.02 4.21
N ASP A 231 -3.22 27.06 3.40
CA ASP A 231 -3.79 28.39 3.62
C ASP A 231 -5.31 28.34 3.70
N ASN A 232 -5.95 27.64 2.74
CA ASN A 232 -7.39 27.42 2.75
C ASN A 232 -7.88 26.76 4.05
N LYS A 233 -7.16 25.72 4.52
CA LYS A 233 -7.48 25.05 5.78
C LYS A 233 -7.36 26.00 6.97
N MET A 234 -6.28 26.77 7.06
CA MET A 234 -6.05 27.70 8.17
C MET A 234 -7.08 28.85 8.18
N ASP A 235 -7.42 29.38 7.04
CA ASP A 235 -8.41 30.46 6.91
C ASP A 235 -9.81 29.99 7.30
N LEU A 236 -10.22 28.78 6.90
CA LEU A 236 -11.51 28.22 7.32
C LEU A 236 -11.54 27.90 8.82
N ILE A 237 -10.42 27.40 9.40
CA ILE A 237 -10.35 27.23 10.85
C ILE A 237 -10.55 28.56 11.58
N LYS A 238 -9.90 29.64 11.13
CA LYS A 238 -10.05 30.97 11.72
C LYS A 238 -11.51 31.47 11.62
N LYS A 239 -12.10 31.39 10.40
CA LYS A 239 -13.50 31.81 10.16
C LYS A 239 -14.50 31.07 11.06
N VAL A 240 -14.37 29.74 11.17
CA VAL A 240 -15.29 28.95 12.01
C VAL A 240 -15.12 29.29 13.49
N LYS A 241 -13.90 29.48 13.98
CA LYS A 241 -13.64 29.88 15.38
C LYS A 241 -14.21 31.25 15.69
N SER A 242 -14.05 32.24 14.82
CA SER A 242 -14.62 33.59 15.02
C SER A 242 -16.16 33.52 15.04
N ALA A 243 -16.79 32.80 14.10
CA ALA A 243 -18.23 32.66 14.06
C ALA A 243 -18.85 31.91 15.28
N VAL A 244 -18.06 31.10 15.98
CA VAL A 244 -18.49 30.46 17.24
C VAL A 244 -18.37 31.46 18.40
N ALA A 245 -17.29 32.22 18.48
CA ALA A 245 -17.09 33.23 19.52
C ALA A 245 -18.19 34.31 19.47
N ASP A 246 -18.56 34.81 18.28
CA ASP A 246 -19.64 35.81 18.07
C ASP A 246 -21.04 35.31 18.45
N ARG A 247 -21.23 33.99 18.65
CA ARG A 247 -22.51 33.39 19.08
C ARG A 247 -22.61 33.16 20.59
N GLU A 248 -21.47 33.19 21.27
CA GLU A 248 -21.38 33.02 22.73
C GLU A 248 -21.42 34.37 23.48
N GLU A 249 -21.30 35.49 22.75
CA GLU A 249 -21.57 36.88 23.24
C GLU A 249 -23.05 37.26 22.99
#